data_e47a03a5037f51dbdf37a39a221fee67
#
_entry.id   e47a03a5037f51dbdf37a39a221fee67
#
_cell.length_a   1.000
_cell.length_b   1.000
_cell.length_c   1.000
_cell.angle_alpha   90.00
_cell.angle_beta   90.00
_cell.angle_gamma   90.00
#
_symmetry.space_group_name_H-M   'P 1'
#
loop_
_entity.id
_entity.type
_entity.pdbx_description
1 polymer ?
#
loop_
_entity_poly.entity_id
_entity_poly.type
_entity_poly.pdbx_seq_one_letter_code
_entity_poly.pdbx_strand_id
1 'polypeptide(L)'
;MGAPSEFPSGRSLSSRLEEDPTKFEAVRGGLALAGVRSAIDALAAAYAPALDVRRAAAELIVGSNRSRAILKGHLARAVSRNRFVAAFGGHSVCAGHGNYFNESYAAVADAALRSGMASANIDARADNLGMGGTGSVPFAWCAETMAGDVDVVGWDYNMVDGKKWRGAEVFARAAWSLPSRP
;
A
#
# COMPACT_ATOMS: atom_id res chain seq x y z
N MET A 1 -36.15 8.74 -35.81
CA MET A 1 -35.79 9.13 -34.48
C MET A 1 -36.11 7.95 -33.57
N GLY A 2 -35.12 7.09 -33.27
CA GLY A 2 -35.27 5.93 -32.40
C GLY A 2 -34.90 6.32 -30.99
N ALA A 3 -35.72 6.02 -30.01
CA ALA A 3 -35.45 6.23 -28.60
C ALA A 3 -34.27 5.34 -28.14
N PRO A 4 -33.41 5.82 -27.22
CA PRO A 4 -32.36 4.99 -26.69
C PRO A 4 -32.95 3.87 -25.85
N SER A 5 -32.50 2.63 -26.12
CA SER A 5 -32.82 1.44 -25.33
C SER A 5 -32.43 1.65 -23.87
N GLU A 6 -33.42 1.54 -22.98
CA GLU A 6 -33.19 1.52 -21.55
C GLU A 6 -32.29 0.33 -21.20
N PHE A 7 -31.12 0.64 -20.63
CA PHE A 7 -30.30 -0.38 -20.00
C PHE A 7 -31.10 -0.98 -18.82
N PRO A 8 -31.14 -2.30 -18.68
CA PRO A 8 -31.80 -2.92 -17.54
C PRO A 8 -31.18 -2.36 -16.28
N SER A 9 -31.98 -1.81 -15.38
CA SER A 9 -31.58 -1.33 -14.06
C SER A 9 -31.05 -2.50 -13.26
N GLY A 10 -29.75 -2.79 -13.49
CA GLY A 10 -29.02 -3.77 -12.70
C GLY A 10 -28.97 -3.24 -11.28
N ARG A 11 -29.44 -4.00 -10.32
CA ARG A 11 -29.23 -3.74 -8.91
C ARG A 11 -27.76 -3.37 -8.71
N SER A 12 -27.51 -2.28 -8.00
CA SER A 12 -26.18 -1.81 -7.66
C SER A 12 -25.35 -2.97 -7.08
N LEU A 13 -24.05 -3.01 -7.40
CA LEU A 13 -23.15 -4.00 -6.78
C LEU A 13 -23.31 -3.99 -5.25
N SER A 14 -23.52 -2.83 -4.64
CA SER A 14 -23.79 -2.70 -3.22
C SER A 14 -25.00 -3.48 -2.73
N SER A 15 -26.11 -3.53 -3.50
CA SER A 15 -27.29 -4.27 -3.10
C SER A 15 -27.16 -5.79 -3.23
N ARG A 16 -26.26 -6.27 -4.07
CA ARG A 16 -25.90 -7.71 -4.16
C ARG A 16 -24.96 -8.15 -3.04
N LEU A 17 -24.30 -7.21 -2.37
CA LEU A 17 -23.29 -7.43 -1.34
C LEU A 17 -23.91 -7.60 0.04
N GLU A 18 -25.14 -7.07 0.22
CA GLU A 18 -25.91 -7.27 1.44
C GLU A 18 -26.46 -8.71 1.55
N GLU A 19 -26.50 -9.47 0.42
CA GLU A 19 -27.04 -10.83 0.39
C GLU A 19 -26.05 -11.91 0.89
N ASP A 20 -24.73 -11.73 0.73
CA ASP A 20 -23.71 -12.67 1.25
C ASP A 20 -22.32 -12.00 1.37
N PRO A 21 -22.00 -11.42 2.52
CA PRO A 21 -20.72 -10.75 2.75
C PRO A 21 -19.49 -11.65 2.52
N THR A 22 -19.62 -12.95 2.78
CA THR A 22 -18.51 -13.90 2.68
C THR A 22 -18.13 -14.21 1.23
N LYS A 23 -19.11 -14.31 0.34
CA LYS A 23 -18.86 -14.48 -1.11
C LYS A 23 -18.25 -13.23 -1.71
N PHE A 24 -18.66 -12.08 -1.24
CA PHE A 24 -18.10 -10.82 -1.69
C PHE A 24 -16.63 -10.67 -1.31
N GLU A 25 -16.28 -10.92 -0.06
CA GLU A 25 -14.89 -10.90 0.40
C GLU A 25 -14.02 -11.87 -0.39
N ALA A 26 -14.52 -13.06 -0.71
CA ALA A 26 -13.82 -14.05 -1.51
C ALA A 26 -13.58 -13.57 -2.96
N VAL A 27 -14.58 -12.98 -3.60
CA VAL A 27 -14.47 -12.48 -4.98
C VAL A 27 -13.56 -11.25 -5.06
N ARG A 28 -13.74 -10.28 -4.16
CA ARG A 28 -12.86 -9.09 -4.11
C ARG A 28 -11.44 -9.46 -3.72
N GLY A 29 -11.26 -10.35 -2.76
CA GLY A 29 -9.96 -10.86 -2.39
C GLY A 29 -9.24 -11.55 -3.56
N GLY A 30 -9.98 -12.31 -4.38
CA GLY A 30 -9.47 -12.92 -5.60
C GLY A 30 -9.04 -11.90 -6.66
N LEU A 31 -9.85 -10.87 -6.89
CA LEU A 31 -9.55 -9.79 -7.83
C LEU A 31 -8.38 -8.92 -7.35
N ALA A 32 -8.33 -8.58 -6.08
CA ALA A 32 -7.22 -7.85 -5.49
C ALA A 32 -5.90 -8.64 -5.57
N LEU A 33 -5.95 -9.96 -5.28
CA LEU A 33 -4.80 -10.84 -5.41
C LEU A 33 -4.31 -10.95 -6.87
N ALA A 34 -5.21 -11.00 -7.85
CA ALA A 34 -4.85 -11.02 -9.26
C ALA A 34 -4.16 -9.71 -9.67
N GLY A 35 -4.66 -8.56 -9.23
CA GLY A 35 -4.05 -7.26 -9.49
C GLY A 35 -2.68 -7.10 -8.84
N VAL A 36 -2.53 -7.50 -7.58
CA VAL A 36 -1.23 -7.52 -6.89
C VAL A 36 -0.24 -8.47 -7.58
N ARG A 37 -0.70 -9.63 -8.00
CA ARG A 37 0.14 -10.58 -8.74
C ARG A 37 0.62 -9.99 -10.08
N SER A 38 -0.28 -9.33 -10.83
CA SER A 38 0.07 -8.62 -12.07
C SER A 38 1.09 -7.50 -11.83
N ALA A 39 0.94 -6.72 -10.76
CA ALA A 39 1.90 -5.68 -10.40
C ALA A 39 3.28 -6.25 -10.01
N ILE A 40 3.32 -7.36 -9.27
CA ILE A 40 4.56 -8.08 -8.94
C ILE A 40 5.21 -8.63 -10.21
N ASP A 41 4.43 -9.18 -11.14
CA ASP A 41 4.93 -9.70 -12.40
C ASP A 41 5.49 -8.59 -13.29
N ALA A 42 4.85 -7.40 -13.32
CA ALA A 42 5.36 -6.24 -14.03
C ALA A 42 6.66 -5.70 -13.42
N LEU A 43 6.75 -5.62 -12.08
CA LEU A 43 7.99 -5.26 -11.38
C LEU A 43 9.09 -6.30 -11.64
N ALA A 44 8.76 -7.58 -11.57
CA ALA A 44 9.71 -8.65 -11.87
C ALA A 44 10.22 -8.56 -13.32
N ALA A 45 9.37 -8.26 -14.29
CA ALA A 45 9.76 -8.08 -15.68
C ALA A 45 10.69 -6.87 -15.88
N ALA A 46 10.42 -5.75 -15.18
CA ALA A 46 11.22 -4.54 -15.26
C ALA A 46 12.62 -4.68 -14.63
N TYR A 47 12.73 -5.46 -13.56
CA TYR A 47 13.97 -5.57 -12.75
C TYR A 47 14.59 -6.97 -12.78
N ALA A 48 14.11 -7.88 -13.64
CA ALA A 48 14.46 -9.30 -13.67
C ALA A 48 15.95 -9.66 -13.75
N PRO A 49 16.85 -8.87 -14.32
CA PRO A 49 18.27 -9.24 -14.28
C PRO A 49 18.96 -8.96 -12.94
N ALA A 50 18.43 -8.04 -12.15
CA ALA A 50 19.13 -7.50 -10.98
C ALA A 50 18.59 -8.00 -9.63
N LEU A 51 17.35 -8.46 -9.57
CA LEU A 51 16.71 -8.85 -8.32
C LEU A 51 15.69 -9.95 -8.55
N ASP A 52 15.77 -11.04 -7.79
CA ASP A 52 14.67 -11.99 -7.71
C ASP A 52 13.52 -11.38 -6.89
N VAL A 53 12.78 -10.48 -7.54
CA VAL A 53 11.69 -9.71 -6.92
C VAL A 53 10.61 -10.65 -6.37
N ARG A 54 10.37 -11.80 -7.03
CA ARG A 54 9.38 -12.78 -6.54
C ARG A 54 9.84 -13.43 -5.25
N ARG A 55 11.11 -13.79 -5.18
CA ARG A 55 11.70 -14.37 -3.97
C ARG A 55 11.77 -13.33 -2.86
N ALA A 56 12.24 -12.12 -3.14
CA ALA A 56 12.29 -11.03 -2.18
C ALA A 56 10.89 -10.68 -1.66
N ALA A 57 9.87 -10.58 -2.53
CA ALA A 57 8.50 -10.35 -2.12
C ALA A 57 7.95 -11.52 -1.28
N ALA A 58 8.24 -12.75 -1.65
CA ALA A 58 7.82 -13.93 -0.88
C ALA A 58 8.49 -13.97 0.50
N GLU A 59 9.76 -13.66 0.60
CA GLU A 59 10.51 -13.64 1.86
C GLU A 59 10.09 -12.47 2.76
N LEU A 60 9.85 -11.29 2.20
CA LEU A 60 9.47 -10.08 2.96
C LEU A 60 8.00 -10.08 3.40
N ILE A 61 7.09 -10.45 2.51
CA ILE A 61 5.64 -10.41 2.80
C ILE A 61 5.20 -11.64 3.59
N VAL A 62 5.91 -12.75 3.44
CA VAL A 62 5.49 -14.06 3.90
C VAL A 62 6.15 -14.50 5.20
N GLY A 63 7.05 -13.68 5.77
CA GLY A 63 7.95 -14.05 6.86
C GLY A 63 7.32 -14.68 8.11
N SER A 64 6.06 -14.39 8.44
CA SER A 64 5.37 -15.07 9.55
C SER A 64 3.86 -15.16 9.32
N ASN A 65 3.23 -16.16 9.92
CA ASN A 65 1.76 -16.27 9.94
C ASN A 65 1.09 -15.04 10.56
N ARG A 66 1.76 -14.40 11.51
CA ARG A 66 1.30 -13.16 12.15
C ARG A 66 1.30 -11.99 11.16
N SER A 67 2.38 -11.80 10.40
CA SER A 67 2.47 -10.74 9.40
C SER A 67 1.40 -10.90 8.31
N ARG A 68 1.16 -12.14 7.88
CA ARG A 68 0.06 -12.45 6.94
C ARG A 68 -1.31 -12.12 7.50
N ALA A 69 -1.57 -12.44 8.76
CA ALA A 69 -2.85 -12.14 9.41
C ALA A 69 -3.07 -10.62 9.51
N ILE A 70 -2.04 -9.85 9.87
CA ILE A 70 -2.07 -8.40 9.92
C ILE A 70 -2.37 -7.83 8.52
N LEU A 71 -1.62 -8.24 7.50
CA LEU A 71 -1.84 -7.78 6.14
C LEU A 71 -3.25 -8.11 5.62
N LYS A 72 -3.74 -9.32 5.91
CA LYS A 72 -5.14 -9.69 5.59
C LYS A 72 -6.15 -8.77 6.26
N GLY A 73 -5.92 -8.40 7.53
CA GLY A 73 -6.77 -7.44 8.24
C GLY A 73 -6.80 -6.06 7.57
N HIS A 74 -5.63 -5.54 7.14
CA HIS A 74 -5.55 -4.27 6.42
C HIS A 74 -6.23 -4.34 5.05
N LEU A 75 -6.06 -5.44 4.31
CA LEU A 75 -6.74 -5.63 3.03
C LEU A 75 -8.26 -5.76 3.19
N ALA A 76 -8.75 -6.48 4.20
CA ALA A 76 -10.18 -6.56 4.50
C ALA A 76 -10.76 -5.17 4.82
N ARG A 77 -10.04 -4.38 5.62
CA ARG A 77 -10.41 -2.99 5.90
C ARG A 77 -10.42 -2.12 4.63
N ALA A 78 -9.41 -2.27 3.78
CA ALA A 78 -9.36 -1.56 2.50
C ALA A 78 -10.55 -1.89 1.59
N VAL A 79 -10.94 -3.16 1.56
CA VAL A 79 -12.15 -3.64 0.84
C VAL A 79 -13.41 -2.98 1.38
N SER A 80 -13.59 -2.94 2.71
CA SER A 80 -14.79 -2.34 3.33
C SER A 80 -14.89 -0.83 3.14
N ARG A 81 -13.75 -0.15 3.05
CA ARG A 81 -13.66 1.32 2.92
C ARG A 81 -13.50 1.77 1.46
N ASN A 82 -13.35 0.87 0.51
CA ASN A 82 -12.97 1.15 -0.89
C ASN A 82 -11.69 2.02 -1.00
N ARG A 83 -10.80 1.93 -0.03
CA ARG A 83 -9.61 2.79 0.08
C ARG A 83 -8.46 2.02 0.71
N PHE A 84 -7.27 2.17 0.11
CA PHE A 84 -6.01 1.67 0.67
C PHE A 84 -4.94 2.76 0.56
N VAL A 85 -4.27 3.09 1.65
CA VAL A 85 -3.21 4.09 1.67
C VAL A 85 -1.96 3.51 2.30
N ALA A 86 -0.87 3.54 1.54
CA ALA A 86 0.47 3.36 2.06
C ALA A 86 1.16 4.73 2.23
N ALA A 87 2.01 4.88 3.21
CA ALA A 87 2.87 6.05 3.37
C ALA A 87 4.32 5.60 3.57
N PHE A 88 5.25 6.22 2.86
CA PHE A 88 6.67 5.89 2.97
C PHE A 88 7.41 7.05 3.62
N GLY A 89 7.78 6.89 4.89
CA GLY A 89 8.69 7.78 5.59
C GLY A 89 10.14 7.35 5.35
N GLY A 90 10.98 8.27 4.94
CA GLY A 90 12.35 7.95 4.62
C GLY A 90 13.24 9.18 4.43
N HIS A 91 14.52 8.93 4.20
CA HIS A 91 15.50 9.97 3.93
C HIS A 91 15.56 10.32 2.43
N SER A 92 16.69 10.84 1.95
CA SER A 92 16.87 11.34 0.59
C SER A 92 16.55 10.33 -0.51
N VAL A 93 16.80 9.04 -0.31
CA VAL A 93 16.48 8.00 -1.30
C VAL A 93 14.95 7.85 -1.44
N CYS A 94 14.22 7.81 -0.34
CA CYS A 94 12.76 7.82 -0.35
C CYS A 94 12.22 9.06 -1.05
N ALA A 95 12.81 10.23 -0.78
CA ALA A 95 12.46 11.49 -1.44
C ALA A 95 12.76 11.52 -2.94
N GLY A 96 13.51 10.54 -3.45
CA GLY A 96 13.89 10.45 -4.88
C GLY A 96 15.22 11.10 -5.21
N HIS A 97 16.11 11.32 -4.23
CA HIS A 97 17.42 11.90 -4.49
C HIS A 97 18.23 11.06 -5.50
N GLY A 98 18.75 11.73 -6.54
CA GLY A 98 19.44 11.07 -7.65
C GLY A 98 18.55 10.64 -8.81
N ASN A 99 17.23 10.76 -8.66
CA ASN A 99 16.23 10.51 -9.69
C ASN A 99 15.24 11.68 -9.74
N TYR A 100 14.32 11.67 -10.71
CA TYR A 100 13.17 12.55 -10.63
C TYR A 100 12.21 12.07 -9.54
N PHE A 101 11.43 12.98 -8.95
CA PHE A 101 10.50 12.67 -7.87
C PHE A 101 9.51 11.53 -8.24
N ASN A 102 9.02 11.54 -9.47
CA ASN A 102 8.12 10.51 -10.01
C ASN A 102 8.80 9.16 -10.31
N GLU A 103 10.12 9.09 -10.18
CA GLU A 103 10.93 7.87 -10.32
C GLU A 103 11.35 7.31 -8.97
N SER A 104 10.97 7.96 -7.86
CA SER A 104 11.19 7.41 -6.52
C SER A 104 10.44 6.08 -6.36
N TYR A 105 10.98 5.19 -5.55
CA TYR A 105 10.29 3.89 -5.32
C TYR A 105 8.89 4.08 -4.74
N ALA A 106 8.64 5.13 -3.97
CA ALA A 106 7.31 5.46 -3.45
C ALA A 106 6.34 5.84 -4.58
N ALA A 107 6.79 6.60 -5.58
CA ALA A 107 5.97 6.94 -6.75
C ALA A 107 5.70 5.70 -7.64
N VAL A 108 6.69 4.84 -7.80
CA VAL A 108 6.51 3.55 -8.49
C VAL A 108 5.53 2.66 -7.75
N ALA A 109 5.61 2.61 -6.41
CA ALA A 109 4.67 1.88 -5.57
C ALA A 109 3.25 2.44 -5.69
N ASP A 110 3.09 3.78 -5.74
CA ASP A 110 1.79 4.43 -5.97
C ASP A 110 1.16 3.96 -7.28
N ALA A 111 1.89 4.02 -8.38
CA ALA A 111 1.40 3.58 -9.69
C ALA A 111 1.01 2.09 -9.68
N ALA A 112 1.82 1.24 -9.05
CA ALA A 112 1.56 -0.19 -8.95
C ALA A 112 0.32 -0.49 -8.09
N LEU A 113 0.17 0.18 -6.94
CA LEU A 113 -0.99 0.02 -6.06
C LEU A 113 -2.28 0.48 -6.74
N ARG A 114 -2.28 1.64 -7.37
CA ARG A 114 -3.45 2.14 -8.13
C ARG A 114 -3.86 1.14 -9.19
N SER A 115 -2.93 0.70 -10.03
CA SER A 115 -3.20 -0.27 -11.09
C SER A 115 -3.68 -1.61 -10.52
N GLY A 116 -3.01 -2.13 -9.50
CA GLY A 116 -3.31 -3.43 -8.93
C GLY A 116 -4.67 -3.48 -8.22
N MET A 117 -5.08 -2.40 -7.57
CA MET A 117 -6.32 -2.37 -6.77
C MET A 117 -7.53 -1.82 -7.51
N ALA A 118 -7.32 -1.20 -8.68
CA ALA A 118 -8.42 -0.66 -9.50
C ALA A 118 -9.46 -1.73 -9.87
N SER A 119 -9.02 -2.95 -10.18
CA SER A 119 -9.90 -4.07 -10.52
C SER A 119 -10.82 -4.49 -9.37
N ALA A 120 -10.41 -4.21 -8.13
CA ALA A 120 -11.20 -4.45 -6.93
C ALA A 120 -12.06 -3.23 -6.51
N ASN A 121 -12.07 -2.16 -7.32
CA ASN A 121 -12.72 -0.90 -7.02
C ASN A 121 -12.24 -0.29 -5.68
N ILE A 122 -10.95 -0.41 -5.41
CA ILE A 122 -10.29 0.18 -4.25
C ILE A 122 -9.48 1.38 -4.74
N ASP A 123 -9.77 2.57 -4.20
CA ASP A 123 -8.93 3.75 -4.38
C ASP A 123 -7.65 3.55 -3.56
N ALA A 124 -6.56 3.25 -4.27
CA ALA A 124 -5.28 2.98 -3.64
C ALA A 124 -4.26 4.08 -3.98
N ARG A 125 -3.42 4.41 -3.00
CA ARG A 125 -2.31 5.34 -3.20
C ARG A 125 -1.13 5.02 -2.29
N ALA A 126 0.04 5.52 -2.68
CA ALA A 126 1.22 5.54 -1.84
C ALA A 126 1.77 6.97 -1.72
N ASP A 127 1.76 7.49 -0.52
CA ASP A 127 2.24 8.84 -0.23
C ASP A 127 3.76 8.81 0.04
N ASN A 128 4.53 9.62 -0.67
CA ASN A 128 5.96 9.80 -0.43
C ASN A 128 6.16 10.90 0.63
N LEU A 129 6.53 10.50 1.84
CA LEU A 129 6.83 11.38 2.97
C LEU A 129 8.34 11.50 3.21
N GLY A 130 9.16 11.13 2.23
CA GLY A 130 10.61 11.21 2.31
C GLY A 130 11.11 12.65 2.41
N MET A 131 12.04 12.86 3.32
CA MET A 131 12.70 14.15 3.52
C MET A 131 14.23 13.99 3.56
N GLY A 132 14.91 14.66 2.64
CA GLY A 132 16.36 14.61 2.57
C GLY A 132 17.03 15.12 3.85
N GLY A 133 18.09 14.45 4.29
CA GLY A 133 18.88 14.85 5.45
C GLY A 133 18.22 14.63 6.81
N THR A 134 17.09 13.95 6.88
CA THR A 134 16.37 13.71 8.14
C THR A 134 16.39 12.23 8.54
N GLY A 135 16.36 11.96 9.85
CA GLY A 135 16.13 10.63 10.41
C GLY A 135 14.65 10.42 10.80
N SER A 136 14.38 9.36 11.55
CA SER A 136 13.03 8.96 11.96
C SER A 136 12.35 9.93 12.92
N VAL A 137 13.09 10.71 13.68
CA VAL A 137 12.52 11.52 14.78
C VAL A 137 11.55 12.59 14.30
N PRO A 138 11.83 13.38 13.23
CA PRO A 138 10.86 14.35 12.71
C PRO A 138 9.53 13.68 12.28
N PHE A 139 9.60 12.54 11.61
CA PHE A 139 8.40 11.78 11.29
C PHE A 139 7.63 11.38 12.56
N ALA A 140 8.32 10.85 13.55
CA ALA A 140 7.68 10.38 14.78
C ALA A 140 6.94 11.50 15.53
N TRP A 141 7.45 12.72 15.50
CA TRP A 141 6.79 13.87 16.12
C TRP A 141 5.56 14.36 15.35
N CYS A 142 5.55 14.17 14.04
CA CYS A 142 4.54 14.68 13.13
C CYS A 142 3.74 13.57 12.44
N ALA A 143 3.80 12.34 12.93
CA ALA A 143 3.25 11.16 12.25
C ALA A 143 1.77 11.34 11.88
N GLU A 144 0.95 11.85 12.79
CA GLU A 144 -0.47 12.08 12.53
C GLU A 144 -0.71 13.12 11.44
N THR A 145 0.06 14.22 11.47
CA THR A 145 -0.05 15.29 10.45
C THR A 145 0.48 14.84 9.10
N MET A 146 1.55 14.04 9.08
CA MET A 146 2.22 13.62 7.85
C MET A 146 1.53 12.44 7.18
N ALA A 147 1.23 11.40 7.94
CA ALA A 147 0.67 10.15 7.43
C ALA A 147 -0.86 10.09 7.55
N GLY A 148 -1.43 10.61 8.64
CA GLY A 148 -2.87 10.58 8.88
C GLY A 148 -3.43 9.17 9.01
N ASP A 149 -4.54 8.88 8.31
CA ASP A 149 -5.20 7.56 8.31
C ASP A 149 -4.67 6.73 7.15
N VAL A 150 -3.66 5.90 7.41
CA VAL A 150 -2.97 5.03 6.45
C VAL A 150 -3.09 3.56 6.85
N ASP A 151 -3.03 2.65 5.88
CA ASP A 151 -3.11 1.21 6.12
C ASP A 151 -1.74 0.56 6.30
N VAL A 152 -0.70 1.15 5.72
CA VAL A 152 0.69 0.70 5.81
C VAL A 152 1.61 1.89 5.93
N VAL A 153 2.61 1.79 6.80
CA VAL A 153 3.70 2.78 6.90
C VAL A 153 5.03 2.09 6.64
N GLY A 154 5.75 2.58 5.64
CA GLY A 154 7.12 2.14 5.33
C GLY A 154 8.14 2.99 6.06
N TRP A 155 9.19 2.35 6.59
CA TRP A 155 10.32 3.00 7.23
C TRP A 155 11.59 2.85 6.39
N ASP A 156 12.16 3.96 5.96
CA ASP A 156 13.40 3.99 5.16
C ASP A 156 14.37 5.07 5.67
N TYR A 157 14.74 4.99 6.95
CA TYR A 157 15.72 5.89 7.57
C TYR A 157 17.02 5.18 7.97
N ASN A 158 17.21 3.92 7.54
CA ASN A 158 18.32 3.09 7.98
C ASN A 158 19.70 3.75 7.76
N MET A 159 19.88 4.44 6.64
CA MET A 159 21.16 5.11 6.34
C MET A 159 21.45 6.29 7.25
N VAL A 160 20.44 7.00 7.73
CA VAL A 160 20.60 8.20 8.57
C VAL A 160 20.57 7.85 10.05
N ASP A 161 19.65 7.00 10.47
CA ASP A 161 19.57 6.53 11.86
C ASP A 161 20.70 5.56 12.20
N GLY A 162 21.33 4.98 11.18
CA GLY A 162 22.42 4.04 11.34
C GLY A 162 22.00 2.78 12.10
N LYS A 163 22.95 2.14 12.77
CA LYS A 163 22.70 0.92 13.59
C LYS A 163 21.93 1.20 14.89
N LYS A 164 21.44 2.41 15.10
CA LYS A 164 20.71 2.79 16.30
C LYS A 164 19.24 2.46 16.13
N TRP A 165 18.82 1.31 16.60
CA TRP A 165 17.42 0.87 16.61
C TRP A 165 16.43 1.84 17.27
N ARG A 166 16.94 2.83 18.02
CA ARG A 166 16.10 3.89 18.62
C ARG A 166 15.26 4.64 17.60
N GLY A 167 15.81 4.97 16.42
CA GLY A 167 15.07 5.64 15.37
C GLY A 167 13.91 4.78 14.87
N ALA A 168 14.18 3.53 14.55
CA ALA A 168 13.16 2.57 14.13
C ALA A 168 12.09 2.34 15.22
N GLU A 169 12.48 2.26 16.50
CA GLU A 169 11.55 2.11 17.61
C GLU A 169 10.63 3.32 17.76
N VAL A 170 11.18 4.53 17.74
CA VAL A 170 10.41 5.77 17.84
C VAL A 170 9.43 5.88 16.68
N PHE A 171 9.89 5.58 15.47
CA PHE A 171 9.05 5.54 14.28
C PHE A 171 7.91 4.52 14.42
N ALA A 172 8.23 3.29 14.81
CA ALA A 172 7.23 2.23 14.95
C ALA A 172 6.17 2.57 16.01
N ARG A 173 6.57 3.16 17.14
CA ARG A 173 5.64 3.64 18.18
C ARG A 173 4.73 4.74 17.65
N ALA A 174 5.28 5.70 16.92
CA ALA A 174 4.52 6.78 16.31
C ALA A 174 3.53 6.25 15.25
N ALA A 175 3.98 5.35 14.39
CA ALA A 175 3.10 4.69 13.41
C ALA A 175 1.98 3.91 14.11
N TRP A 176 2.29 3.18 15.18
CA TRP A 176 1.29 2.44 15.96
C TRP A 176 0.26 3.34 16.67
N SER A 177 0.60 4.60 16.94
CA SER A 177 -0.32 5.57 17.53
C SER A 177 -1.30 6.19 16.53
N LEU A 178 -1.09 5.98 15.22
CA LEU A 178 -2.01 6.47 14.20
C LEU A 178 -3.40 5.81 14.34
N PRO A 179 -4.48 6.49 13.90
CA PRO A 179 -5.85 5.97 14.05
C PRO A 179 -6.07 4.59 13.46
N SER A 180 -5.42 4.32 12.35
CA SER A 180 -5.49 3.04 11.63
C SER A 180 -4.66 1.93 12.26
N ARG A 181 -3.67 2.26 13.08
CA ARG A 181 -2.66 1.31 13.60
C ARG A 181 -2.05 0.45 12.50
N PRO A 182 -1.42 1.11 11.52
CA PRO A 182 -0.89 0.45 10.32
C PRO A 182 0.20 -0.57 10.60
#